data_086b600366d51d372aa1af8678418526
#
_entry.id   086b600366d51d372aa1af8678418526
#
_cell.length_a   1.000
_cell.length_b   1.000
_cell.length_c   1.000
_cell.angle_alpha   90.00
_cell.angle_beta   90.00
_cell.angle_gamma   90.00
#
_symmetry.space_group_name_H-M   'P 1'
#
loop_
_entity.id
_entity.type
_entity.pdbx_description
1 polymer ?
#
loop_
_entity_poly.entity_id
_entity_poly.type
_entity_poly.pdbx_seq_one_letter_code
_entity_poly.pdbx_strand_id
1 'polypeptide(L)'
;HLWLVRKKDGKLQVLLQRRAKHKESFPDRYDTSSAGHIPAGSDYRESAIRELFEELGVHAKAEDLVYCGTRRVVYDGEFCGKPFHDRQVSKVFYLWFDADESAFNIDPAEADRVLWMNLDACIDGVRHNTFPHCIEMDELEILCSGLKVDFA
;
A
#
# COMPACT_ATOMS: atom_id res chain seq x y z
N HIS A 1 5.05 -0.67 4.09
CA HIS A 1 4.03 -0.73 3.04
C HIS A 1 4.08 -2.09 2.35
N LEU A 2 2.93 -2.70 2.18
CA LEU A 2 2.79 -4.01 1.57
C LEU A 2 1.82 -3.94 0.41
N TRP A 3 2.23 -4.49 -0.73
CA TRP A 3 1.44 -4.60 -1.94
C TRP A 3 1.06 -6.04 -2.19
N LEU A 4 -0.24 -6.34 -2.24
CA LEU A 4 -0.72 -7.63 -2.75
C LEU A 4 -0.73 -7.56 -4.27
N VAL A 5 -0.18 -8.59 -4.90
CA VAL A 5 -0.01 -8.66 -6.36
C VAL A 5 -0.55 -9.97 -6.88
N ARG A 6 -1.16 -9.94 -8.05
CA ARG A 6 -1.58 -11.14 -8.77
C ARG A 6 -1.38 -11.00 -10.26
N LYS A 7 -1.45 -12.11 -10.97
CA LYS A 7 -1.60 -12.11 -12.43
C LYS A 7 -3.02 -12.53 -12.78
N LYS A 8 -3.66 -11.75 -13.63
CA LYS A 8 -4.99 -12.08 -14.15
C LYS A 8 -5.05 -11.69 -15.63
N ASP A 9 -5.47 -12.65 -16.46
CA ASP A 9 -5.56 -12.47 -17.91
C ASP A 9 -4.26 -11.95 -18.54
N GLY A 10 -3.11 -12.46 -18.05
CA GLY A 10 -1.79 -12.09 -18.53
C GLY A 10 -1.25 -10.75 -18.01
N LYS A 11 -2.01 -10.05 -17.17
CA LYS A 11 -1.62 -8.74 -16.61
C LYS A 11 -1.34 -8.81 -15.13
N LEU A 12 -0.33 -8.03 -14.70
CA LEU A 12 -0.08 -7.81 -13.28
C LEU A 12 -1.13 -6.87 -12.72
N GLN A 13 -1.68 -7.25 -11.58
CA GLN A 13 -2.62 -6.42 -10.83
C GLN A 13 -2.11 -6.21 -9.42
N VAL A 14 -2.39 -5.03 -8.89
CA VAL A 14 -2.14 -4.66 -7.49
C VAL A 14 -3.46 -4.41 -6.78
N LEU A 15 -3.53 -4.78 -5.50
CA LEU A 15 -4.69 -4.49 -4.67
C LEU A 15 -4.52 -3.12 -4.02
N LEU A 16 -5.51 -2.26 -4.19
CA LEU A 16 -5.61 -0.98 -3.51
C LEU A 16 -6.66 -1.07 -2.42
N GLN A 17 -6.43 -0.38 -1.28
CA GLN A 17 -7.49 -0.15 -0.30
C GLN A 17 -7.95 1.29 -0.39
N ARG A 18 -9.25 1.53 -0.22
CA ARG A 18 -9.78 2.88 -0.07
C ARG A 18 -9.86 3.22 1.41
N ARG A 19 -9.15 4.25 1.82
CA ARG A 19 -9.09 4.72 3.19
C ARG A 19 -10.49 5.14 3.65
N ALA A 20 -10.83 4.80 4.89
CA ALA A 20 -12.14 5.12 5.46
C ALA A 20 -12.39 6.63 5.51
N LYS A 21 -13.65 7.03 5.40
CA LYS A 21 -14.08 8.45 5.36
C LYS A 21 -13.72 9.23 6.61
N HIS A 22 -13.66 8.56 7.76
CA HIS A 22 -13.36 9.18 9.04
C HIS A 22 -11.87 9.30 9.36
N LYS A 23 -10.98 8.86 8.47
CA LYS A 23 -9.55 9.01 8.68
C LYS A 23 -9.15 10.48 8.64
N GLU A 24 -8.29 10.90 9.55
CA GLU A 24 -7.82 12.29 9.63
C GLU A 24 -6.97 12.68 8.43
N SER A 25 -6.18 11.72 7.89
CA SER A 25 -5.33 11.93 6.74
C SER A 25 -5.86 11.16 5.54
N PHE A 26 -5.95 11.85 4.40
CA PHE A 26 -6.35 11.28 3.11
C PHE A 26 -7.61 10.41 3.14
N PRO A 27 -8.75 10.90 3.71
CA PRO A 27 -9.99 10.13 3.71
C PRO A 27 -10.49 9.88 2.27
N ASP A 28 -11.17 8.76 2.08
CA ASP A 28 -11.76 8.34 0.79
C ASP A 28 -10.75 8.20 -0.37
N ARG A 29 -9.46 8.10 -0.09
CA ARG A 29 -8.44 7.95 -1.12
C ARG A 29 -7.92 6.52 -1.17
N TYR A 30 -7.57 6.10 -2.37
CA TYR A 30 -6.91 4.80 -2.58
C TYR A 30 -5.45 4.86 -2.15
N ASP A 31 -5.01 3.80 -1.53
CA ASP A 31 -3.67 3.63 -0.99
C ASP A 31 -3.17 2.22 -1.31
N THR A 32 -1.92 1.92 -0.96
CA THR A 32 -1.34 0.57 -1.03
C THR A 32 -2.24 -0.45 -0.31
N SER A 33 -2.02 -1.73 -0.53
CA SER A 33 -2.87 -2.78 0.04
C SER A 33 -2.93 -2.74 1.56
N SER A 34 -1.79 -2.59 2.22
CA SER A 34 -1.70 -2.49 3.68
C SER A 34 -0.48 -1.65 4.08
N ALA A 35 -0.63 -0.85 5.11
CA ALA A 35 0.44 -0.02 5.65
C ALA A 35 0.23 0.22 7.13
N GLY A 36 1.32 0.31 7.89
CA GLY A 36 1.26 0.60 9.31
C GLY A 36 2.59 1.11 9.84
N HIS A 37 2.52 1.73 11.00
CA HIS A 37 3.71 2.15 11.74
C HIS A 37 4.35 0.96 12.43
N ILE A 38 5.68 0.87 12.36
CA ILE A 38 6.44 -0.19 13.00
C ILE A 38 6.91 0.29 14.36
N PRO A 39 6.49 -0.36 15.46
CA PRO A 39 7.00 -0.01 16.78
C PRO A 39 8.52 -0.18 16.85
N ALA A 40 9.17 0.70 17.61
CA ALA A 40 10.61 0.64 17.81
C ALA A 40 11.03 -0.76 18.33
N GLY A 41 12.05 -1.34 17.69
CA GLY A 41 12.55 -2.68 18.04
C GLY A 41 11.77 -3.83 17.45
N SER A 42 10.68 -3.56 16.68
CA SER A 42 9.90 -4.60 16.01
C SER A 42 10.48 -4.93 14.63
N ASP A 43 10.29 -6.18 14.20
CA ASP A 43 10.67 -6.65 12.88
C ASP A 43 9.71 -6.10 11.82
N TYR A 44 10.25 -5.61 10.70
CA TYR A 44 9.46 -5.06 9.60
C TYR A 44 8.53 -6.10 8.95
N ARG A 45 9.02 -7.32 8.74
CA ARG A 45 8.24 -8.37 8.09
C ARG A 45 7.11 -8.85 8.98
N GLU A 46 7.39 -9.11 10.25
CA GLU A 46 6.39 -9.52 11.23
C GLU A 46 5.32 -8.44 11.41
N SER A 47 5.72 -7.18 11.46
CA SER A 47 4.78 -6.06 11.55
C SER A 47 3.91 -5.96 10.29
N ALA A 48 4.51 -6.15 9.10
CA ALA A 48 3.77 -6.09 7.84
C ALA A 48 2.67 -7.17 7.75
N ILE A 49 2.97 -8.41 8.15
CA ILE A 49 1.97 -9.49 8.12
C ILE A 49 0.89 -9.31 9.19
N ARG A 50 1.24 -8.75 10.33
CA ARG A 50 0.26 -8.41 11.37
C ARG A 50 -0.73 -7.36 10.87
N GLU A 51 -0.22 -6.26 10.30
CA GLU A 51 -1.06 -5.20 9.73
C GLU A 51 -1.95 -5.73 8.60
N LEU A 52 -1.41 -6.58 7.74
CA LEU A 52 -2.18 -7.21 6.67
C LEU A 52 -3.37 -8.02 7.22
N PHE A 53 -3.15 -8.78 8.27
CA PHE A 53 -4.22 -9.54 8.92
C PHE A 53 -5.24 -8.61 9.58
N GLU A 54 -4.78 -7.61 10.33
CA GLU A 54 -5.66 -6.67 11.02
C GLU A 54 -6.52 -5.86 10.04
N GLU A 55 -5.94 -5.38 8.95
CA GLU A 55 -6.63 -4.51 8.00
C GLU A 55 -7.50 -5.27 6.99
N LEU A 56 -7.03 -6.41 6.48
CA LEU A 56 -7.66 -7.13 5.37
C LEU A 56 -8.04 -8.58 5.67
N GLY A 57 -7.71 -9.09 6.86
CA GLY A 57 -8.00 -10.47 7.23
C GLY A 57 -7.18 -11.53 6.50
N VAL A 58 -6.04 -11.15 5.93
CA VAL A 58 -5.18 -12.06 5.16
C VAL A 58 -4.08 -12.62 6.06
N HIS A 59 -3.99 -13.95 6.10
CA HIS A 59 -2.89 -14.65 6.76
C HIS A 59 -1.74 -14.85 5.78
N ALA A 60 -0.54 -14.47 6.18
CA ALA A 60 0.67 -14.64 5.39
C ALA A 60 1.84 -14.99 6.31
N LYS A 61 2.90 -15.54 5.72
CA LYS A 61 4.16 -15.81 6.40
C LYS A 61 5.15 -14.70 6.08
N ALA A 62 5.94 -14.29 7.06
CA ALA A 62 6.95 -13.26 6.88
C ALA A 62 7.94 -13.60 5.75
N GLU A 63 8.28 -14.87 5.59
CA GLU A 63 9.19 -15.38 4.56
C GLU A 63 8.64 -15.28 3.13
N ASP A 64 7.31 -15.16 2.97
CA ASP A 64 6.66 -15.01 1.66
C ASP A 64 6.68 -13.57 1.15
N LEU A 65 7.02 -12.61 2.01
CA LEU A 65 7.15 -11.21 1.62
C LEU A 65 8.44 -10.99 0.82
N VAL A 66 8.33 -10.32 -0.32
CA VAL A 66 9.48 -9.94 -1.13
C VAL A 66 9.80 -8.47 -0.88
N TYR A 67 11.03 -8.20 -0.44
CA TYR A 67 11.51 -6.84 -0.21
C TYR A 67 11.83 -6.16 -1.54
N CYS A 68 11.27 -4.96 -1.73
CA CYS A 68 11.47 -4.18 -2.96
C CYS A 68 12.46 -3.03 -2.79
N GLY A 69 12.45 -2.39 -1.64
CA GLY A 69 13.31 -1.23 -1.37
C GLY A 69 12.82 -0.41 -0.19
N THR A 70 13.53 0.67 0.08
CA THR A 70 13.27 1.58 1.19
C THR A 70 13.00 2.99 0.66
N ARG A 71 11.93 3.61 1.14
CA ARG A 71 11.62 5.03 0.90
C ARG A 71 11.96 5.85 2.12
N ARG A 72 12.47 7.04 1.88
CA ARG A 72 12.60 8.07 2.89
C ARG A 72 11.66 9.20 2.54
N VAL A 73 10.73 9.50 3.45
CA VAL A 73 9.74 10.55 3.24
C VAL A 73 10.01 11.67 4.25
N VAL A 74 10.11 12.88 3.72
CA VAL A 74 10.25 14.09 4.49
C VAL A 74 9.07 14.99 4.12
N TYR A 75 8.23 15.29 5.08
CA TYR A 75 7.10 16.20 4.90
C TYR A 75 7.17 17.31 5.94
N ASP A 76 7.24 18.55 5.46
CA ASP A 76 7.16 19.75 6.29
C ASP A 76 5.96 20.57 5.80
N GLY A 77 4.99 20.82 6.67
CA GLY A 77 3.79 21.54 6.31
C GLY A 77 2.88 21.78 7.50
N GLU A 78 1.61 22.04 7.20
CA GLU A 78 0.57 22.22 8.21
C GLU A 78 -0.45 21.08 8.12
N PHE A 79 -0.88 20.62 9.29
CA PHE A 79 -1.96 19.65 9.42
C PHE A 79 -2.90 20.12 10.53
N CYS A 80 -4.18 20.26 10.20
CA CYS A 80 -5.21 20.80 11.10
C CYS A 80 -4.82 22.18 11.69
N GLY A 81 -4.20 23.04 10.88
CA GLY A 81 -3.81 24.40 11.29
C GLY A 81 -2.56 24.48 12.17
N LYS A 82 -1.85 23.36 12.37
CA LYS A 82 -0.62 23.30 13.19
C LYS A 82 0.56 22.88 12.32
N PRO A 83 1.78 23.39 12.62
CA PRO A 83 3.00 22.89 11.96
C PRO A 83 3.11 21.37 12.10
N PHE A 84 3.37 20.69 10.99
CA PHE A 84 3.51 19.24 10.96
C PHE A 84 4.83 18.89 10.27
N HIS A 85 5.66 18.11 10.95
CA HIS A 85 6.94 17.62 10.46
C HIS A 85 6.93 16.11 10.49
N ASP A 86 7.03 15.49 9.33
CA ASP A 86 7.08 14.03 9.24
C ASP A 86 8.41 13.58 8.62
N ARG A 87 9.02 12.60 9.25
CA ARG A 87 10.27 11.98 8.84
C ARG A 87 10.07 10.48 8.92
N GLN A 88 9.71 9.87 7.80
CA GLN A 88 9.43 8.44 7.75
C GLN A 88 10.46 7.68 6.92
N VAL A 89 10.78 6.48 7.39
CA VAL A 89 11.49 5.47 6.61
C VAL A 89 10.52 4.31 6.44
N SER A 90 10.14 4.05 5.19
CA SER A 90 9.19 3.00 4.86
C SER A 90 9.88 1.91 4.05
N LYS A 91 9.71 0.67 4.45
CA LYS A 91 10.10 -0.47 3.63
C LYS A 91 8.93 -0.92 2.78
N VAL A 92 9.20 -1.21 1.53
CA VAL A 92 8.20 -1.63 0.54
C VAL A 92 8.39 -3.11 0.26
N PHE A 93 7.30 -3.86 0.42
CA PHE A 93 7.24 -5.30 0.15
C PHE A 93 6.11 -5.60 -0.81
N TYR A 94 6.20 -6.73 -1.50
CA TYR A 94 5.03 -7.30 -2.15
C TYR A 94 4.83 -8.77 -1.73
N LEU A 95 3.62 -9.24 -1.91
CA LEU A 95 3.20 -10.62 -1.65
C LEU A 95 2.32 -11.08 -2.82
N TRP A 96 2.64 -12.23 -3.41
CA TRP A 96 1.77 -12.88 -4.37
C TRP A 96 0.54 -13.42 -3.64
N PHE A 97 -0.62 -12.92 -4.01
CA PHE A 97 -1.89 -13.30 -3.39
C PHE A 97 -3.03 -13.12 -4.39
N ASP A 98 -3.81 -14.17 -4.61
CA ASP A 98 -4.95 -14.12 -5.53
C ASP A 98 -6.23 -14.49 -4.78
N ALA A 99 -7.16 -13.55 -4.73
CA ALA A 99 -8.48 -13.74 -4.15
C ALA A 99 -9.44 -12.70 -4.75
N ASP A 100 -10.73 -13.04 -4.78
CA ASP A 100 -11.76 -12.07 -5.14
C ASP A 100 -11.84 -10.97 -4.08
N GLU A 101 -12.22 -9.76 -4.50
CA GLU A 101 -12.37 -8.62 -3.59
C GLU A 101 -13.31 -8.92 -2.41
N SER A 102 -14.34 -9.74 -2.64
CA SER A 102 -15.29 -10.17 -1.62
C SER A 102 -14.70 -11.10 -0.54
N ALA A 103 -13.54 -11.69 -0.79
CA ALA A 103 -12.90 -12.61 0.14
C ALA A 103 -12.12 -11.89 1.25
N PHE A 104 -11.88 -10.60 1.12
CA PHE A 104 -11.17 -9.82 2.14
C PHE A 104 -12.10 -9.44 3.28
N ASN A 105 -11.59 -9.57 4.51
CA ASN A 105 -12.27 -9.11 5.71
C ASN A 105 -11.67 -7.75 6.12
N ILE A 106 -12.27 -6.68 5.62
CA ILE A 106 -11.76 -5.33 5.76
C ILE A 106 -12.13 -4.77 7.13
N ASP A 107 -11.15 -4.23 7.85
CA ASP A 107 -11.39 -3.47 9.07
C ASP A 107 -12.02 -2.11 8.70
N PRO A 108 -13.29 -1.84 9.09
CA PRO A 108 -13.96 -0.59 8.74
C PRO A 108 -13.33 0.65 9.38
N ALA A 109 -12.51 0.48 10.42
CA ALA A 109 -11.77 1.59 11.01
C ALA A 109 -10.64 2.09 10.09
N GLU A 110 -10.13 1.24 9.20
CA GLU A 110 -9.00 1.55 8.32
C GLU A 110 -9.44 1.83 6.89
N ALA A 111 -10.31 1.00 6.33
CA ALA A 111 -10.72 1.07 4.94
C ALA A 111 -12.18 0.68 4.76
N ASP A 112 -12.79 1.07 3.66
CA ASP A 112 -14.17 0.69 3.35
C ASP A 112 -14.29 -0.22 2.12
N ARG A 113 -13.25 -0.34 1.32
CA ARG A 113 -13.24 -1.26 0.17
C ARG A 113 -11.83 -1.55 -0.31
N VAL A 114 -11.71 -2.61 -1.09
CA VAL A 114 -10.49 -2.94 -1.85
C VAL A 114 -10.82 -3.03 -3.34
N LEU A 115 -9.81 -2.84 -4.17
CA LEU A 115 -9.94 -2.86 -5.62
C LEU A 115 -8.67 -3.43 -6.24
N TRP A 116 -8.83 -4.46 -7.09
CA TRP A 116 -7.76 -4.89 -7.96
C TRP A 116 -7.65 -3.95 -9.17
N MET A 117 -6.46 -3.47 -9.44
CA MET A 117 -6.19 -2.60 -10.58
C MET A 117 -4.98 -3.12 -11.35
N ASN A 118 -5.02 -3.07 -12.67
CA ASN A 118 -3.84 -3.38 -13.47
C ASN A 118 -2.69 -2.45 -13.09
N LEU A 119 -1.50 -2.98 -12.92
CA LEU A 119 -0.34 -2.21 -12.47
C LEU A 119 -0.04 -1.02 -13.40
N ASP A 120 -0.09 -1.24 -14.71
CA ASP A 120 0.12 -0.18 -15.70
C ASP A 120 -0.94 0.93 -15.57
N ALA A 121 -2.20 0.56 -15.37
CA ALA A 121 -3.28 1.52 -15.14
C ALA A 121 -3.10 2.28 -13.81
N CYS A 122 -2.61 1.61 -12.77
CA CYS A 122 -2.30 2.26 -11.50
C CYS A 122 -1.19 3.29 -11.66
N ILE A 123 -0.10 2.93 -12.32
CA ILE A 123 1.02 3.84 -12.57
C ILE A 123 0.55 5.06 -13.38
N ASP A 124 -0.19 4.83 -14.45
CA ASP A 124 -0.70 5.91 -15.29
C ASP A 124 -1.66 6.82 -14.53
N GLY A 125 -2.58 6.22 -13.77
CA GLY A 125 -3.56 6.95 -12.97
C GLY A 125 -2.92 7.79 -11.86
N VAL A 126 -1.89 7.30 -11.19
CA VAL A 126 -1.14 8.06 -10.19
C VAL A 126 -0.35 9.19 -10.85
N ARG A 127 0.33 8.90 -11.97
CA ARG A 127 1.11 9.90 -12.71
C ARG A 127 0.27 11.09 -13.15
N HIS A 128 -0.94 10.85 -13.63
CA HIS A 128 -1.83 11.86 -14.16
C HIS A 128 -2.94 12.28 -13.20
N ASN A 129 -2.94 11.71 -11.98
CA ASN A 129 -3.93 12.01 -10.94
C ASN A 129 -5.38 11.82 -11.41
N THR A 130 -5.65 10.69 -12.07
CA THR A 130 -6.96 10.41 -12.67
C THR A 130 -7.96 9.73 -11.73
N PHE A 131 -7.53 9.35 -10.52
CA PHE A 131 -8.40 8.84 -9.47
C PHE A 131 -7.93 9.36 -8.11
N PRO A 132 -8.80 9.41 -7.08
CA PRO A 132 -8.41 9.90 -5.76
C PRO A 132 -7.46 8.90 -5.08
N HIS A 133 -6.23 9.32 -4.81
CA HIS A 133 -5.21 8.47 -4.20
C HIS A 133 -4.24 9.27 -3.32
N CYS A 134 -3.50 8.57 -2.49
CA CYS A 134 -2.35 9.09 -1.75
C CYS A 134 -1.07 8.26 -2.03
N ILE A 135 -1.02 7.61 -3.18
CA ILE A 135 0.12 6.81 -3.64
C ILE A 135 1.15 7.73 -4.31
N GLU A 136 2.42 7.52 -4.01
CA GLU A 136 3.52 8.28 -4.58
C GLU A 136 4.22 7.50 -5.69
N MET A 137 4.69 8.22 -6.71
CA MET A 137 5.34 7.59 -7.88
C MET A 137 6.61 6.84 -7.52
N ASP A 138 7.40 7.33 -6.56
CA ASP A 138 8.63 6.67 -6.11
C ASP A 138 8.35 5.31 -5.46
N GLU A 139 7.22 5.15 -4.79
CA GLU A 139 6.81 3.87 -4.24
C GLU A 139 6.49 2.86 -5.34
N LEU A 140 5.79 3.29 -6.38
CA LEU A 140 5.50 2.45 -7.55
C LEU A 140 6.76 2.05 -8.30
N GLU A 141 7.72 2.97 -8.41
CA GLU A 141 9.03 2.68 -9.00
C GLU A 141 9.77 1.58 -8.21
N ILE A 142 9.78 1.69 -6.88
CA ILE A 142 10.36 0.68 -5.98
C ILE A 142 9.65 -0.67 -6.14
N LEU A 143 8.32 -0.66 -6.20
CA LEU A 143 7.53 -1.88 -6.42
C LEU A 143 7.89 -2.54 -7.75
N CYS A 144 7.94 -1.78 -8.84
CA CYS A 144 8.30 -2.30 -10.15
C CYS A 144 9.72 -2.88 -10.17
N SER A 145 10.66 -2.24 -9.48
CA SER A 145 12.02 -2.75 -9.32
C SER A 145 12.02 -4.11 -8.62
N GLY A 146 11.25 -4.27 -7.56
CA GLY A 146 11.11 -5.54 -6.84
C GLY A 146 10.44 -6.62 -7.67
N LEU A 147 9.44 -6.26 -8.46
CA LEU A 147 8.75 -7.15 -9.38
C LEU A 147 9.57 -7.48 -10.64
N LYS A 148 10.65 -6.75 -10.88
CA LYS A 148 11.50 -6.86 -12.07
C LYS A 148 10.72 -6.61 -13.37
N VAL A 149 9.90 -5.57 -13.34
CA VAL A 149 9.13 -5.10 -14.50
C VAL A 149 9.47 -3.64 -14.78
N ASP A 150 9.22 -3.22 -16.02
CA ASP A 150 9.48 -1.86 -16.44
C ASP A 150 8.55 -0.87 -15.73
N PHE A 151 9.13 0.24 -15.32
CA PHE A 151 8.40 1.37 -14.79
C PHE A 151 8.22 2.40 -15.91
N ALA A 152 7.09 2.33 -16.56
CA ALA A 152 6.85 3.16 -17.75
C ALA A 152 6.11 4.46 -17.43
#